data_fcbabf7941d326a02ffa678219118368
#
_entry.id   fcbabf7941d326a02ffa678219118368
#
_cell.length_a   1.000
_cell.length_b   1.000
_cell.length_c   1.000
_cell.angle_alpha   90.00
_cell.angle_beta   90.00
_cell.angle_gamma   90.00
#
_symmetry.space_group_name_H-M   'P 1'
#
loop_
_entity.id
_entity.type
_entity.pdbx_description
1 polymer ?
#
loop_
_entity_poly.entity_id
_entity_poly.type
_entity_poly.pdbx_seq_one_letter_code
_entity_poly.pdbx_strand_id
1 'polypeptide(L)'
;MISVIIDTLRESALRIDALLKHNTSGYLQSTNASGDMQLEIDVEADRIFQASLLELPCVKAICSEEQEDICYSQSTDAPYIVAYDPLDGSSLIDSNLSIGSIFGIYNGELKAQSLMASGYVVYGPCLEMVVAQERALHYRYIDEQWRNLGALELQAKGRINAPGGTQKHWEAKHKMMIESLFAQGYRLRYSGGMVPDLHQILIKGGGLFSYPATNDAPQGKLRKLFEVFPFAFVYEKCGGYATNGVQRILELEV
;
A
#
# COMPACT_ATOMS: atom_id res chain seq x y z
N MET A 1 -5.55 -16.01 14.49
CA MET A 1 -5.26 -14.62 14.94
C MET A 1 -5.04 -13.68 13.76
N ILE A 2 -4.12 -13.94 12.82
CA ILE A 2 -3.94 -13.09 11.61
C ILE A 2 -5.23 -12.99 10.78
N SER A 3 -5.99 -14.09 10.64
CA SER A 3 -7.28 -14.07 9.94
C SER A 3 -8.28 -13.08 10.53
N VAL A 4 -8.33 -12.96 11.85
CA VAL A 4 -9.23 -11.99 12.53
C VAL A 4 -8.82 -10.56 12.17
N ILE A 5 -7.51 -10.25 12.16
CA ILE A 5 -7.02 -8.92 11.74
C ILE A 5 -7.42 -8.64 10.28
N ILE A 6 -7.24 -9.62 9.38
CA ILE A 6 -7.62 -9.49 7.97
C ILE A 6 -9.13 -9.25 7.82
N ASP A 7 -9.96 -9.97 8.57
CA ASP A 7 -11.42 -9.80 8.51
C ASP A 7 -11.83 -8.42 9.05
N THR A 8 -11.19 -7.94 10.12
CA THR A 8 -11.39 -6.56 10.62
C THR A 8 -10.98 -5.51 9.59
N LEU A 9 -9.85 -5.72 8.88
CA LEU A 9 -9.44 -4.83 7.79
C LEU A 9 -10.45 -4.84 6.63
N ARG A 10 -11.06 -5.98 6.32
CA ARG A 10 -12.14 -6.08 5.31
C ARG A 10 -13.37 -5.28 5.70
N GLU A 11 -13.80 -5.36 6.96
CA GLU A 11 -14.93 -4.58 7.48
C GLU A 11 -14.61 -3.08 7.49
N SER A 12 -13.40 -2.71 7.88
CA SER A 12 -12.94 -1.32 7.83
C SER A 12 -12.90 -0.80 6.39
N ALA A 13 -12.46 -1.62 5.42
CA ALA A 13 -12.46 -1.26 4.01
C ALA A 13 -13.87 -0.97 3.47
N LEU A 14 -14.91 -1.71 3.91
CA LEU A 14 -16.30 -1.42 3.54
C LEU A 14 -16.76 -0.06 4.07
N ARG A 15 -16.37 0.28 5.30
CA ARG A 15 -16.71 1.58 5.90
C ARG A 15 -16.00 2.73 5.19
N ILE A 16 -14.74 2.54 4.82
CA ILE A 16 -13.96 3.55 4.07
C ILE A 16 -14.52 3.70 2.65
N ASP A 17 -14.87 2.61 1.96
CA ASP A 17 -15.50 2.66 0.62
C ASP A 17 -16.82 3.44 0.66
N ALA A 18 -17.63 3.23 1.69
CA ALA A 18 -18.85 4.00 1.91
C ALA A 18 -18.56 5.48 2.20
N LEU A 19 -17.54 5.77 3.03
CA LEU A 19 -17.11 7.12 3.33
C LEU A 19 -16.68 7.86 2.06
N LEU A 20 -15.86 7.24 1.21
CA LEU A 20 -15.39 7.80 -0.06
C LEU A 20 -16.52 8.14 -1.02
N LYS A 21 -17.57 7.31 -1.08
CA LYS A 21 -18.74 7.52 -1.95
C LYS A 21 -19.65 8.65 -1.51
N HIS A 22 -19.60 9.01 -0.24
CA HIS A 22 -20.47 10.04 0.34
C HIS A 22 -19.71 11.32 0.74
N ASN A 23 -18.39 11.35 0.52
CA ASN A 23 -17.57 12.46 0.97
C ASN A 23 -17.68 13.68 0.04
N THR A 24 -17.85 14.84 0.67
CA THR A 24 -17.81 16.17 0.04
C THR A 24 -16.73 17.06 0.70
N SER A 25 -15.84 16.48 1.50
CA SER A 25 -14.87 17.22 2.32
C SER A 25 -13.70 17.76 1.51
N GLY A 26 -13.15 18.88 2.00
CA GLY A 26 -11.99 19.57 1.45
C GLY A 26 -10.69 19.27 2.20
N TYR A 27 -9.64 20.00 1.86
CA TYR A 27 -8.36 19.96 2.55
C TYR A 27 -8.46 20.52 3.97
N LEU A 28 -7.86 19.85 4.93
CA LEU A 28 -7.63 20.37 6.28
C LEU A 28 -6.43 21.35 6.27
N GLN A 29 -6.36 22.23 7.28
CA GLN A 29 -5.17 23.05 7.55
C GLN A 29 -4.18 22.29 8.44
N SER A 30 -4.02 21.00 8.24
CA SER A 30 -3.11 20.13 8.98
C SER A 30 -2.22 19.34 8.02
N THR A 31 -1.08 18.89 8.52
CA THR A 31 -0.16 18.00 7.80
C THR A 31 -0.05 16.67 8.57
N ASN A 32 0.17 15.57 7.84
CA ASN A 32 0.45 14.28 8.44
C ASN A 32 1.88 14.22 9.03
N ALA A 33 2.24 13.11 9.65
CA ALA A 33 3.57 12.88 10.22
C ALA A 33 4.72 13.02 9.21
N SER A 34 4.41 12.87 7.92
CA SER A 34 5.36 13.01 6.80
C SER A 34 5.43 14.42 6.22
N GLY A 35 4.59 15.36 6.70
CA GLY A 35 4.54 16.75 6.26
C GLY A 35 3.67 17.03 5.03
N ASP A 36 2.90 16.04 4.57
CA ASP A 36 1.93 16.20 3.48
C ASP A 36 0.62 16.80 4.00
N MET A 37 -0.08 17.58 3.17
CA MET A 37 -1.40 18.16 3.53
C MET A 37 -2.42 17.04 3.69
N GLN A 38 -3.04 16.96 4.89
CA GLN A 38 -4.11 16.01 5.18
C GLN A 38 -5.44 16.46 4.58
N LEU A 39 -6.17 15.50 4.05
CA LEU A 39 -7.59 15.64 3.79
C LEU A 39 -8.38 15.20 5.03
N GLU A 40 -9.55 15.77 5.24
CA GLU A 40 -10.46 15.34 6.31
C GLU A 40 -10.78 13.84 6.24
N ILE A 41 -10.81 13.30 5.03
CA ILE A 41 -11.07 11.89 4.76
C ILE A 41 -9.92 10.98 5.17
N ASP A 42 -8.65 11.43 5.12
CA ASP A 42 -7.49 10.66 5.59
C ASP A 42 -7.63 10.40 7.10
N VAL A 43 -7.98 11.46 7.84
CA VAL A 43 -8.19 11.39 9.30
C VAL A 43 -9.36 10.48 9.66
N GLU A 44 -10.46 10.53 8.92
CA GLU A 44 -11.61 9.65 9.17
C GLU A 44 -11.31 8.18 8.81
N ALA A 45 -10.57 7.92 7.73
CA ALA A 45 -10.12 6.59 7.37
C ALA A 45 -9.16 6.01 8.43
N ASP A 46 -8.24 6.83 8.93
CA ASP A 46 -7.34 6.44 10.03
C ASP A 46 -8.12 6.08 11.30
N ARG A 47 -9.12 6.89 11.70
CA ARG A 47 -9.99 6.60 12.84
C ARG A 47 -10.74 5.28 12.71
N ILE A 48 -11.19 4.93 11.50
CA ILE A 48 -11.87 3.66 11.24
C ILE A 48 -10.94 2.48 11.52
N PHE A 49 -9.70 2.51 10.99
CA PHE A 49 -8.72 1.47 11.24
C PHE A 49 -8.31 1.41 12.72
N GLN A 50 -7.97 2.55 13.30
CA GLN A 50 -7.57 2.63 14.70
C GLN A 50 -8.60 2.03 15.64
N ALA A 51 -9.87 2.48 15.55
CA ALA A 51 -10.95 2.01 16.42
C ALA A 51 -11.16 0.49 16.29
N SER A 52 -11.09 -0.04 15.07
CA SER A 52 -11.35 -1.45 14.82
C SER A 52 -10.18 -2.36 15.22
N LEU A 53 -8.94 -1.93 14.96
CA LEU A 53 -7.76 -2.76 15.20
C LEU A 53 -7.34 -2.79 16.67
N LEU A 54 -7.45 -1.67 17.41
CA LEU A 54 -7.06 -1.60 18.81
C LEU A 54 -7.98 -2.39 19.75
N GLU A 55 -9.19 -2.74 19.33
CA GLU A 55 -10.10 -3.62 20.07
C GLU A 55 -9.73 -5.10 19.99
N LEU A 56 -8.85 -5.49 19.05
CA LEU A 56 -8.49 -6.88 18.85
C LEU A 56 -7.51 -7.37 19.93
N PRO A 57 -7.82 -8.47 20.63
CA PRO A 57 -6.94 -8.99 21.70
C PRO A 57 -5.61 -9.54 21.20
N CYS A 58 -5.44 -9.72 19.89
CA CYS A 58 -4.20 -10.16 19.26
C CYS A 58 -3.34 -9.02 18.71
N VAL A 59 -3.82 -7.77 18.77
CA VAL A 59 -3.09 -6.58 18.33
C VAL A 59 -2.53 -5.85 19.53
N LYS A 60 -1.20 -5.73 19.60
CA LYS A 60 -0.46 -4.98 20.63
C LYS A 60 -0.50 -3.48 20.39
N ALA A 61 -0.30 -3.10 19.13
CA ALA A 61 -0.20 -1.71 18.73
C ALA A 61 -0.53 -1.52 17.25
N ILE A 62 -0.82 -0.29 16.88
CA ILE A 62 -0.90 0.16 15.50
C ILE A 62 0.10 1.29 15.25
N CYS A 63 0.54 1.40 14.00
CA CYS A 63 1.38 2.47 13.50
C CYS A 63 0.75 2.98 12.21
N SER A 64 0.23 4.19 12.21
CA SER A 64 -0.40 4.83 11.06
C SER A 64 0.55 5.84 10.43
N GLU A 65 0.48 5.98 9.11
CA GLU A 65 1.17 7.04 8.39
C GLU A 65 0.69 8.44 8.81
N GLU A 66 -0.58 8.53 9.20
CA GLU A 66 -1.22 9.78 9.59
C GLU A 66 -0.86 10.24 11.01
N GLN A 67 -0.15 9.41 11.80
CA GLN A 67 0.18 9.67 13.20
C GLN A 67 1.67 9.62 13.46
N GLU A 68 2.18 10.54 14.29
CA GLU A 68 3.59 10.56 14.69
C GLU A 68 3.94 9.41 15.64
N ASP A 69 3.01 9.01 16.50
CA ASP A 69 3.23 8.06 17.58
C ASP A 69 2.57 6.70 17.30
N ILE A 70 3.19 5.65 17.84
CA ILE A 70 2.61 4.32 17.89
C ILE A 70 1.48 4.28 18.93
N CYS A 71 0.29 3.87 18.52
CA CYS A 71 -0.85 3.71 19.40
C CYS A 71 -0.91 2.28 19.94
N TYR A 72 -0.83 2.13 21.28
CA TYR A 72 -0.89 0.85 21.96
C TYR A 72 -2.32 0.48 22.34
N SER A 73 -2.68 -0.80 22.18
CA SER A 73 -3.91 -1.37 22.69
C SER A 73 -3.81 -1.66 24.20
N GLN A 74 -4.91 -2.08 24.80
CA GLN A 74 -4.90 -2.59 26.18
C GLN A 74 -4.23 -3.98 26.28
N SER A 75 -4.07 -4.70 25.17
CA SER A 75 -3.46 -6.03 25.09
C SER A 75 -1.94 -5.94 24.85
N THR A 76 -1.19 -5.43 25.81
CA THR A 76 0.25 -5.15 25.67
C THR A 76 1.11 -6.38 25.37
N ASP A 77 0.65 -7.57 25.76
CA ASP A 77 1.33 -8.85 25.51
C ASP A 77 0.91 -9.51 24.19
N ALA A 78 0.03 -8.88 23.43
CA ALA A 78 -0.40 -9.39 22.14
C ALA A 78 0.77 -9.43 21.13
N PRO A 79 0.80 -10.42 20.20
CA PRO A 79 1.97 -10.64 19.36
C PRO A 79 2.07 -9.68 18.17
N TYR A 80 0.96 -9.07 17.71
CA TYR A 80 0.96 -8.37 16.44
C TYR A 80 0.94 -6.85 16.57
N ILE A 81 1.70 -6.21 15.69
CA ILE A 81 1.64 -4.78 15.41
C ILE A 81 1.14 -4.64 13.96
N VAL A 82 0.18 -3.74 13.73
CA VAL A 82 -0.33 -3.45 12.39
C VAL A 82 0.15 -2.06 11.99
N ALA A 83 0.95 -1.99 10.91
CA ALA A 83 1.32 -0.72 10.31
C ALA A 83 0.50 -0.52 9.02
N TYR A 84 0.02 0.69 8.78
CA TYR A 84 -0.84 0.96 7.63
C TYR A 84 -0.77 2.41 7.16
N ASP A 85 -1.01 2.57 5.85
CA ASP A 85 -1.42 3.81 5.21
C ASP A 85 -2.94 3.74 4.99
N PRO A 86 -3.72 4.61 5.63
CA PRO A 86 -5.18 4.53 5.52
C PRO A 86 -5.70 4.88 4.14
N LEU A 87 -5.06 5.83 3.41
CA LEU A 87 -5.48 6.24 2.06
C LEU A 87 -4.31 6.66 1.17
N ASP A 88 -3.61 5.67 0.59
CA ASP A 88 -2.62 5.90 -0.46
C ASP A 88 -3.25 6.61 -1.67
N GLY A 89 -2.66 7.73 -2.05
CA GLY A 89 -3.09 8.50 -3.20
C GLY A 89 -4.31 9.37 -2.95
N SER A 90 -4.57 9.81 -1.72
CA SER A 90 -5.73 10.65 -1.37
C SER A 90 -5.85 11.92 -2.21
N SER A 91 -4.75 12.49 -2.70
CA SER A 91 -4.75 13.62 -3.66
C SER A 91 -5.41 13.30 -5.00
N LEU A 92 -5.67 12.03 -5.31
CA LEU A 92 -6.36 11.62 -6.55
C LEU A 92 -7.89 11.64 -6.41
N ILE A 93 -8.41 11.81 -5.19
CA ILE A 93 -9.86 11.84 -4.91
C ILE A 93 -10.53 12.96 -5.71
N ASP A 94 -9.93 14.15 -5.74
CA ASP A 94 -10.45 15.30 -6.48
C ASP A 94 -10.58 15.05 -7.98
N SER A 95 -9.76 14.13 -8.51
CA SER A 95 -9.76 13.73 -9.91
C SER A 95 -10.62 12.50 -10.17
N ASN A 96 -11.30 11.98 -9.13
CA ASN A 96 -12.14 10.78 -9.19
C ASN A 96 -11.38 9.55 -9.72
N LEU A 97 -10.12 9.40 -9.33
CA LEU A 97 -9.29 8.25 -9.64
C LEU A 97 -9.31 7.24 -8.49
N SER A 98 -8.95 5.99 -8.81
CA SER A 98 -8.82 4.94 -7.79
C SER A 98 -7.69 5.24 -6.83
N ILE A 99 -7.92 4.96 -5.57
CA ILE A 99 -6.98 5.08 -4.46
C ILE A 99 -6.97 3.77 -3.66
N GLY A 100 -6.21 3.70 -2.57
CA GLY A 100 -6.23 2.49 -1.75
C GLY A 100 -5.79 2.67 -0.31
N SER A 101 -5.87 1.59 0.45
CA SER A 101 -5.23 1.47 1.76
C SER A 101 -4.16 0.39 1.69
N ILE A 102 -3.08 0.55 2.45
CA ILE A 102 -1.97 -0.41 2.52
C ILE A 102 -1.80 -0.86 3.95
N PHE A 103 -1.48 -2.14 4.19
CA PHE A 103 -1.22 -2.65 5.53
C PHE A 103 -0.14 -3.73 5.59
N GLY A 104 0.57 -3.77 6.71
CA GLY A 104 1.48 -4.83 7.10
C GLY A 104 1.18 -5.31 8.52
N ILE A 105 1.18 -6.64 8.74
CA ILE A 105 1.00 -7.28 10.04
C ILE A 105 2.33 -7.86 10.48
N TYR A 106 2.89 -7.31 11.54
CA TYR A 106 4.22 -7.61 12.06
C TYR A 106 4.14 -8.40 13.36
N ASN A 107 5.06 -9.33 13.58
CA ASN A 107 5.17 -10.08 14.83
C ASN A 107 6.22 -9.45 15.75
N GLY A 108 5.77 -8.79 16.80
CA GLY A 108 6.60 -8.25 17.88
C GLY A 108 7.34 -6.95 17.56
N GLU A 109 7.93 -6.82 16.38
CA GLU A 109 8.79 -5.70 15.98
C GLU A 109 8.43 -5.18 14.58
N LEU A 110 8.58 -3.86 14.39
CA LEU A 110 8.37 -3.20 13.09
C LEU A 110 9.63 -3.31 12.21
N LYS A 111 9.88 -4.51 11.68
CA LYS A 111 10.98 -4.83 10.77
C LYS A 111 10.47 -5.63 9.58
N ALA A 112 11.08 -5.49 8.43
CA ALA A 112 10.70 -6.24 7.23
C ALA A 112 10.68 -7.77 7.47
N GLN A 113 11.64 -8.29 8.26
CA GLN A 113 11.77 -9.71 8.60
C GLN A 113 10.68 -10.23 9.54
N SER A 114 10.00 -9.33 10.26
CA SER A 114 8.90 -9.65 11.18
C SER A 114 7.52 -9.60 10.51
N LEU A 115 7.47 -9.29 9.20
CA LEU A 115 6.24 -9.20 8.44
C LEU A 115 5.65 -10.59 8.21
N MET A 116 4.49 -10.85 8.78
CA MET A 116 3.77 -12.14 8.73
C MET A 116 2.70 -12.17 7.64
N ALA A 117 2.12 -11.03 7.37
CA ALA A 117 1.14 -10.81 6.31
C ALA A 117 1.17 -9.36 5.88
N SER A 118 0.82 -9.11 4.64
CA SER A 118 0.59 -7.75 4.15
C SER A 118 -0.49 -7.73 3.08
N GLY A 119 -0.93 -6.57 2.72
CA GLY A 119 -1.90 -6.43 1.65
C GLY A 119 -2.29 -4.97 1.42
N TYR A 120 -3.26 -4.83 0.54
CA TYR A 120 -3.82 -3.54 0.21
C TYR A 120 -5.27 -3.68 -0.23
N VAL A 121 -6.00 -2.58 -0.12
CA VAL A 121 -7.37 -2.43 -0.62
C VAL A 121 -7.35 -1.45 -1.78
N VAL A 122 -8.15 -1.71 -2.81
CA VAL A 122 -8.37 -0.80 -3.94
C VAL A 122 -9.79 -0.27 -3.87
N TYR A 123 -9.93 1.04 -3.74
CA TYR A 123 -11.18 1.77 -3.85
C TYR A 123 -11.29 2.32 -5.27
N GLY A 124 -12.08 1.66 -6.10
CA GLY A 124 -12.22 1.96 -7.51
C GLY A 124 -13.60 1.56 -8.03
N PRO A 125 -13.74 1.30 -9.34
CA PRO A 125 -15.01 0.80 -9.90
C PRO A 125 -15.51 -0.48 -9.22
N CYS A 126 -14.60 -1.27 -8.65
CA CYS A 126 -14.88 -2.40 -7.78
C CYS A 126 -14.06 -2.23 -6.50
N LEU A 127 -14.63 -2.61 -5.37
CA LEU A 127 -13.87 -2.74 -4.13
C LEU A 127 -13.11 -4.08 -4.15
N GLU A 128 -11.79 -4.02 -4.14
CA GLU A 128 -10.91 -5.18 -4.21
C GLU A 128 -9.87 -5.17 -3.09
N MET A 129 -9.37 -6.34 -2.74
CA MET A 129 -8.32 -6.51 -1.74
C MET A 129 -7.35 -7.60 -2.17
N VAL A 130 -6.07 -7.35 -1.96
CA VAL A 130 -5.05 -8.39 -2.07
C VAL A 130 -4.44 -8.61 -0.70
N VAL A 131 -4.34 -9.88 -0.31
CA VAL A 131 -3.74 -10.30 0.96
C VAL A 131 -2.67 -11.33 0.69
N ALA A 132 -1.46 -11.09 1.16
CA ALA A 132 -0.32 -11.98 1.05
C ALA A 132 0.07 -12.55 2.42
N GLN A 133 0.23 -13.86 2.49
CA GLN A 133 0.83 -14.64 3.57
C GLN A 133 1.82 -15.63 2.96
N GLU A 134 1.47 -16.89 2.81
CA GLU A 134 2.23 -17.87 2.04
C GLU A 134 2.11 -17.62 0.52
N ARG A 135 0.95 -17.18 0.09
CA ARG A 135 0.60 -16.77 -1.28
C ARG A 135 -0.16 -15.44 -1.24
N ALA A 136 -0.14 -14.70 -2.32
CA ALA A 136 -0.98 -13.51 -2.47
C ALA A 136 -2.33 -13.91 -3.09
N LEU A 137 -3.40 -13.64 -2.36
CA LEU A 137 -4.78 -13.96 -2.76
C LEU A 137 -5.52 -12.67 -3.12
N HIS A 138 -6.25 -12.72 -4.23
CA HIS A 138 -7.07 -11.62 -4.72
C HIS A 138 -8.52 -11.80 -4.32
N TYR A 139 -9.13 -10.76 -3.77
CA TYR A 139 -10.53 -10.73 -3.35
C TYR A 139 -11.25 -9.55 -3.99
N ARG A 140 -12.52 -9.74 -4.30
CA ARG A 140 -13.44 -8.67 -4.74
C ARG A 140 -14.73 -8.74 -3.93
N TYR A 141 -15.24 -7.57 -3.56
CA TYR A 141 -16.52 -7.47 -2.90
C TYR A 141 -17.64 -7.49 -3.95
N ILE A 142 -18.49 -8.54 -3.91
CA ILE A 142 -19.56 -8.80 -4.87
C ILE A 142 -20.76 -9.39 -4.10
N ASP A 143 -21.96 -8.87 -4.33
CA ASP A 143 -23.19 -9.32 -3.68
C ASP A 143 -23.04 -9.41 -2.15
N GLU A 144 -22.55 -8.34 -1.55
CA GLU A 144 -22.33 -8.19 -0.11
C GLU A 144 -21.36 -9.22 0.52
N GLN A 145 -20.47 -9.81 -0.29
CA GLN A 145 -19.50 -10.80 0.16
C GLN A 145 -18.12 -10.60 -0.48
N TRP A 146 -17.07 -10.83 0.30
CA TRP A 146 -15.72 -10.94 -0.21
C TRP A 146 -15.50 -12.29 -0.90
N ARG A 147 -15.42 -12.29 -2.22
CA ARG A 147 -15.16 -13.49 -3.04
C ARG A 147 -13.68 -13.61 -3.35
N ASN A 148 -13.12 -14.77 -3.06
CA ASN A 148 -11.74 -15.11 -3.44
C ASN A 148 -11.69 -15.41 -4.94
N LEU A 149 -10.91 -14.65 -5.70
CA LEU A 149 -10.70 -14.79 -7.14
C LEU A 149 -9.48 -15.67 -7.49
N GLY A 150 -8.76 -16.13 -6.48
CA GLY A 150 -7.58 -16.98 -6.64
C GLY A 150 -6.27 -16.32 -6.26
N ALA A 151 -5.19 -17.06 -6.43
CA ALA A 151 -3.84 -16.57 -6.20
C ALA A 151 -3.34 -15.76 -7.40
N LEU A 152 -2.56 -14.71 -7.10
CA LEU A 152 -1.88 -13.90 -8.11
C LEU A 152 -0.48 -14.47 -8.38
N GLU A 153 -0.12 -14.58 -9.64
CA GLU A 153 1.20 -15.00 -10.09
C GLU A 153 1.66 -14.09 -11.23
N LEU A 154 2.88 -13.60 -11.12
CA LEU A 154 3.50 -12.76 -12.15
C LEU A 154 4.07 -13.63 -13.27
N GLN A 155 3.95 -13.15 -14.49
CA GLN A 155 4.56 -13.77 -15.66
C GLN A 155 6.05 -13.45 -15.72
N ALA A 156 6.83 -14.28 -16.39
CA ALA A 156 8.27 -14.09 -16.56
C ALA A 156 8.64 -12.77 -17.26
N LYS A 157 7.72 -12.20 -18.05
CA LYS A 157 7.89 -10.90 -18.71
C LYS A 157 6.64 -10.05 -18.55
N GLY A 158 6.81 -8.90 -17.90
CA GLY A 158 5.78 -7.88 -17.78
C GLY A 158 5.63 -7.04 -19.05
N ARG A 159 4.60 -6.17 -19.06
CA ARG A 159 4.28 -5.27 -20.19
C ARG A 159 3.95 -3.84 -19.78
N ILE A 160 3.90 -3.57 -18.48
CA ILE A 160 3.54 -2.27 -17.93
C ILE A 160 4.77 -1.63 -17.31
N ASN A 161 4.91 -0.33 -17.50
CA ASN A 161 5.91 0.49 -16.83
C ASN A 161 5.19 1.68 -16.19
N ALA A 162 5.26 1.75 -14.85
CA ALA A 162 4.66 2.79 -14.02
C ALA A 162 5.78 3.57 -13.30
N PRO A 163 6.49 4.47 -14.00
CA PRO A 163 7.56 5.26 -13.42
C PRO A 163 7.02 6.51 -12.76
N GLY A 164 7.22 6.65 -11.46
CA GLY A 164 6.82 7.78 -10.64
C GLY A 164 7.93 8.79 -10.38
N GLY A 165 7.55 9.87 -9.71
CA GLY A 165 8.43 11.00 -9.40
C GLY A 165 8.61 11.98 -10.56
N THR A 166 9.21 13.14 -10.24
CA THR A 166 9.43 14.21 -11.21
C THR A 166 10.62 13.88 -12.10
N GLN A 167 10.38 13.56 -13.37
CA GLN A 167 11.41 13.11 -14.33
C GLN A 167 12.61 14.07 -14.47
N LYS A 168 12.39 15.39 -14.26
CA LYS A 168 13.44 16.40 -14.26
C LYS A 168 14.56 16.09 -13.25
N HIS A 169 14.19 15.45 -12.15
CA HIS A 169 15.08 15.17 -11.03
C HIS A 169 15.61 13.72 -10.99
N TRP A 170 15.22 12.90 -11.98
CA TRP A 170 15.73 11.52 -12.09
C TRP A 170 17.21 11.49 -12.41
N GLU A 171 17.92 10.55 -11.81
CA GLU A 171 19.27 10.22 -12.22
C GLU A 171 19.31 9.67 -13.65
N ALA A 172 20.39 9.94 -14.37
CA ALA A 172 20.58 9.52 -15.76
C ALA A 172 20.42 7.99 -15.94
N LYS A 173 20.94 7.19 -15.00
CA LYS A 173 20.85 5.72 -15.02
C LYS A 173 19.38 5.26 -14.97
N HIS A 174 18.56 5.86 -14.09
CA HIS A 174 17.15 5.54 -13.99
C HIS A 174 16.40 5.92 -15.27
N LYS A 175 16.65 7.11 -15.78
CA LYS A 175 16.04 7.57 -17.04
C LYS A 175 16.33 6.62 -18.20
N MET A 176 17.60 6.22 -18.38
CA MET A 176 18.00 5.27 -19.42
C MET A 176 17.32 3.91 -19.27
N MET A 177 17.16 3.41 -18.04
CA MET A 177 16.45 2.16 -17.77
C MET A 177 14.99 2.26 -18.21
N ILE A 178 14.27 3.34 -17.85
CA ILE A 178 12.88 3.55 -18.22
C ILE A 178 12.69 3.66 -19.75
N GLU A 179 13.56 4.43 -20.42
CA GLU A 179 13.56 4.56 -21.88
C GLU A 179 13.81 3.22 -22.58
N SER A 180 14.72 2.40 -22.04
CA SER A 180 14.99 1.05 -22.55
C SER A 180 13.74 0.13 -22.45
N LEU A 181 12.98 0.22 -21.38
CA LEU A 181 11.75 -0.57 -21.24
C LEU A 181 10.67 -0.12 -22.25
N PHE A 182 10.52 1.18 -22.48
CA PHE A 182 9.61 1.67 -23.50
C PHE A 182 10.04 1.24 -24.91
N ALA A 183 11.34 1.27 -25.22
CA ALA A 183 11.88 0.76 -26.49
C ALA A 183 11.61 -0.75 -26.68
N GLN A 184 11.48 -1.52 -25.59
CA GLN A 184 11.09 -2.93 -25.60
C GLN A 184 9.57 -3.15 -25.70
N GLY A 185 8.76 -2.07 -25.80
CA GLY A 185 7.31 -2.14 -25.95
C GLY A 185 6.52 -2.20 -24.65
N TYR A 186 7.13 -1.86 -23.51
CA TYR A 186 6.39 -1.65 -22.26
C TYR A 186 5.47 -0.44 -22.41
N ARG A 187 4.27 -0.52 -21.83
CA ARG A 187 3.26 0.54 -21.91
C ARG A 187 3.32 1.40 -20.65
N LEU A 188 3.35 2.72 -20.85
CA LEU A 188 3.21 3.67 -19.74
C LEU A 188 1.82 3.51 -19.09
N ARG A 189 1.82 3.31 -17.78
CA ARG A 189 0.66 3.33 -16.92
C ARG A 189 1.08 3.92 -15.58
N TYR A 190 0.66 5.13 -15.30
CA TYR A 190 0.95 5.81 -14.05
C TYR A 190 -0.21 6.72 -13.69
N SER A 191 -0.86 6.45 -12.55
CA SER A 191 -2.00 7.21 -12.04
C SER A 191 -1.57 8.28 -11.05
N GLY A 192 -0.51 8.04 -10.31
CA GLY A 192 -0.03 8.86 -9.22
C GLY A 192 -0.23 8.23 -7.83
N GLY A 193 -1.09 7.22 -7.69
CA GLY A 193 -1.25 6.41 -6.48
C GLY A 193 -0.47 5.10 -6.57
N MET A 194 0.19 4.70 -5.50
CA MET A 194 0.97 3.48 -5.47
C MET A 194 0.08 2.23 -5.57
N VAL A 195 -1.03 2.21 -4.84
CA VAL A 195 -1.99 1.09 -4.85
C VAL A 195 -2.55 0.82 -6.24
N PRO A 196 -3.19 1.77 -6.95
CA PRO A 196 -3.77 1.47 -8.25
C PRO A 196 -2.73 1.08 -9.31
N ASP A 197 -1.53 1.67 -9.27
CA ASP A 197 -0.47 1.39 -10.24
C ASP A 197 0.11 -0.01 -10.03
N LEU A 198 0.44 -0.38 -8.80
CA LEU A 198 0.93 -1.72 -8.46
C LEU A 198 -0.15 -2.79 -8.65
N HIS A 199 -1.40 -2.51 -8.26
CA HIS A 199 -2.51 -3.42 -8.51
C HIS A 199 -2.68 -3.73 -10.01
N GLN A 200 -2.64 -2.69 -10.87
CA GLN A 200 -2.75 -2.89 -12.32
C GLN A 200 -1.62 -3.78 -12.86
N ILE A 201 -0.38 -3.60 -12.38
CA ILE A 201 0.75 -4.44 -12.77
C ILE A 201 0.51 -5.89 -12.38
N LEU A 202 0.07 -6.16 -11.15
CA LEU A 202 -0.23 -7.52 -10.68
C LEU A 202 -1.33 -8.18 -11.51
N ILE A 203 -2.46 -7.52 -11.69
CA ILE A 203 -3.62 -8.08 -12.41
C ILE A 203 -3.31 -8.30 -13.91
N LYS A 204 -2.42 -7.50 -14.50
CA LYS A 204 -2.00 -7.64 -15.90
C LYS A 204 -0.81 -8.60 -16.08
N GLY A 205 -0.37 -9.26 -15.02
CA GLY A 205 0.64 -10.31 -15.06
C GLY A 205 2.08 -9.81 -15.05
N GLY A 206 2.32 -8.52 -14.76
CA GLY A 206 3.66 -8.03 -14.51
C GLY A 206 4.04 -6.74 -15.24
N GLY A 207 5.12 -6.17 -14.76
CA GLY A 207 5.67 -4.91 -15.21
C GLY A 207 6.71 -4.37 -14.25
N LEU A 208 7.02 -3.10 -14.38
CA LEU A 208 7.85 -2.36 -13.45
C LEU A 208 7.05 -1.20 -12.86
N PHE A 209 6.99 -1.12 -11.54
CA PHE A 209 6.74 0.12 -10.82
C PHE A 209 8.09 0.66 -10.32
N SER A 210 8.33 1.94 -10.48
CA SER A 210 9.54 2.56 -9.94
C SER A 210 9.25 3.96 -9.41
N TYR A 211 9.71 4.20 -8.20
CA TYR A 211 9.66 5.52 -7.57
C TYR A 211 11.03 5.80 -6.92
N PRO A 212 12.01 6.27 -7.71
CA PRO A 212 13.38 6.39 -7.25
C PRO A 212 13.56 7.58 -6.30
N ALA A 213 14.62 7.53 -5.51
CA ALA A 213 15.20 8.74 -4.96
C ALA A 213 15.56 9.71 -6.08
N THR A 214 15.40 10.99 -5.84
CA THR A 214 15.62 12.05 -6.81
C THR A 214 16.53 13.13 -6.22
N ASN A 215 17.07 14.03 -7.05
CA ASN A 215 17.95 15.08 -6.56
C ASN A 215 17.30 16.02 -5.54
N ASP A 216 15.99 16.18 -5.59
CA ASP A 216 15.18 16.95 -4.64
C ASP A 216 14.64 16.13 -3.46
N ALA A 217 14.74 14.80 -3.53
CA ALA A 217 14.38 13.86 -2.46
C ALA A 217 15.39 12.70 -2.40
N PRO A 218 16.63 12.92 -1.90
CA PRO A 218 17.72 11.93 -1.94
C PRO A 218 17.45 10.67 -1.12
N GLN A 219 16.54 10.72 -0.15
CA GLN A 219 16.12 9.57 0.67
C GLN A 219 14.94 8.80 0.07
N GLY A 220 14.39 9.29 -1.06
CA GLY A 220 13.12 8.83 -1.60
C GLY A 220 11.92 9.46 -0.88
N LYS A 221 10.72 9.25 -1.42
CA LYS A 221 9.47 9.77 -0.84
C LYS A 221 8.59 8.67 -0.26
N LEU A 222 8.72 7.44 -0.74
CA LEU A 222 7.93 6.32 -0.26
C LEU A 222 8.38 5.89 1.14
N ARG A 223 7.42 5.61 1.99
CA ARG A 223 7.65 5.23 3.38
C ARG A 223 7.79 3.72 3.50
N LYS A 224 8.93 3.28 4.05
CA LYS A 224 9.26 1.85 4.10
C LYS A 224 8.19 1.03 4.81
N LEU A 225 7.75 1.48 5.99
CA LEU A 225 6.89 0.71 6.88
C LEU A 225 5.45 0.59 6.37
N PHE A 226 4.93 1.68 5.80
CA PHE A 226 3.52 1.80 5.43
C PHE A 226 3.23 1.38 3.98
N GLU A 227 4.19 1.57 3.08
CA GLU A 227 4.03 1.39 1.64
C GLU A 227 4.97 0.32 1.09
N VAL A 228 6.30 0.54 1.27
CA VAL A 228 7.33 -0.20 0.54
C VAL A 228 7.45 -1.66 0.99
N PHE A 229 7.51 -1.93 2.30
CA PHE A 229 7.61 -3.30 2.83
C PHE A 229 6.35 -4.12 2.56
N PRO A 230 5.11 -3.60 2.82
CA PRO A 230 3.90 -4.32 2.47
C PRO A 230 3.83 -4.72 1.00
N PHE A 231 4.10 -3.79 0.08
CA PHE A 231 4.08 -4.12 -1.35
C PHE A 231 5.22 -5.04 -1.77
N ALA A 232 6.43 -4.86 -1.24
CA ALA A 232 7.54 -5.78 -1.51
C ALA A 232 7.17 -7.22 -1.12
N PHE A 233 6.54 -7.40 0.05
CA PHE A 233 6.08 -8.71 0.50
C PHE A 233 5.01 -9.29 -0.42
N VAL A 234 3.98 -8.51 -0.80
CA VAL A 234 2.95 -8.96 -1.75
C VAL A 234 3.58 -9.39 -3.08
N TYR A 235 4.46 -8.57 -3.64
CA TYR A 235 5.08 -8.86 -4.93
C TYR A 235 5.96 -10.10 -4.93
N GLU A 236 6.74 -10.31 -3.88
CA GLU A 236 7.55 -11.52 -3.75
C GLU A 236 6.71 -12.79 -3.60
N LYS A 237 5.53 -12.70 -2.94
CA LYS A 237 4.57 -13.82 -2.88
C LYS A 237 3.87 -14.10 -4.22
N CYS A 238 3.98 -13.19 -5.18
CA CYS A 238 3.53 -13.36 -6.56
C CYS A 238 4.65 -13.79 -7.53
N GLY A 239 5.86 -14.03 -7.03
CA GLY A 239 7.03 -14.36 -7.86
C GLY A 239 7.76 -13.13 -8.44
N GLY A 240 7.48 -11.94 -7.92
CA GLY A 240 8.16 -10.70 -8.26
C GLY A 240 9.41 -10.44 -7.42
N TYR A 241 9.98 -9.26 -7.61
CA TYR A 241 11.17 -8.81 -6.90
C TYR A 241 11.08 -7.32 -6.59
N ALA A 242 11.43 -6.92 -5.38
CA ALA A 242 11.46 -5.53 -4.95
C ALA A 242 12.88 -5.13 -4.49
N THR A 243 13.39 -4.02 -5.03
CA THR A 243 14.77 -3.55 -4.78
C THR A 243 14.85 -2.03 -4.75
N ASN A 244 15.82 -1.52 -3.99
CA ASN A 244 16.22 -0.11 -4.05
C ASN A 244 17.28 0.17 -5.14
N GLY A 245 17.53 -0.82 -6.03
CA GLY A 245 18.59 -0.77 -7.06
C GLY A 245 19.93 -1.34 -6.62
N VAL A 246 20.13 -1.63 -5.33
CA VAL A 246 21.35 -2.21 -4.75
C VAL A 246 21.05 -3.53 -4.04
N GLN A 247 20.03 -3.56 -3.20
CA GLN A 247 19.66 -4.71 -2.40
C GLN A 247 18.14 -4.91 -2.36
N ARG A 248 17.73 -6.07 -1.91
CA ARG A 248 16.32 -6.44 -1.75
C ARG A 248 15.66 -5.58 -0.68
N ILE A 249 14.44 -5.10 -0.96
CA ILE A 249 13.69 -4.21 -0.05
C ILE A 249 13.46 -4.85 1.33
N LEU A 250 13.09 -6.13 1.38
CA LEU A 250 12.81 -6.82 2.65
C LEU A 250 14.06 -7.14 3.50
N GLU A 251 15.24 -6.70 3.08
CA GLU A 251 16.50 -6.75 3.83
C GLU A 251 16.89 -5.39 4.40
N LEU A 252 16.14 -4.33 4.07
CA LEU A 252 16.39 -2.98 4.58
C LEU A 252 15.95 -2.86 6.05
N GLU A 253 16.63 -1.99 6.77
CA GLU A 253 16.15 -1.48 8.06
C GLU A 253 15.07 -0.40 7.84
N VAL A 254 14.23 -0.20 8.86
CA VAL A 254 13.15 0.82 8.86
C VAL A 254 13.73 2.23 8.80
#